data_77119e1b47fce2f47eedda89e07c8be7
#
_entry.id   77119e1b47fce2f47eedda89e07c8be7
#
_cell.length_a   1.000
_cell.length_b   1.000
_cell.length_c   1.000
_cell.angle_alpha   90.00
_cell.angle_beta   90.00
_cell.angle_gamma   90.00
#
_symmetry.space_group_name_H-M   'P 1'
#
loop_
_entity.id
_entity.type
_entity.pdbx_description
1 polymer ?
#
loop_
_entity_poly.entity_id
_entity_poly.type
_entity_poly.pdbx_seq_one_letter_code
_entity_poly.pdbx_strand_id
1 'polypeptide(L)'
;MENVEWLPPERLPDFTDAKEIAIDLETYDPGLKTKGPGWARNEGKVVGVALAVDGWKGYFPVAHEGGGNFDAKFLKQSLKPMLSSNAAKIFHNASYDVGWLRRWGLEVKGRIIDTMIAAPLIDENRTSQGRHYSLNDLSKDYLGEKKLENELYLKGLEHGVDPKGEMHKLPAMIVGPYAEKDAELTLKLWQSFQKEIVKQEL
;
A
#
# COMPACT_ATOMS: atom_id res chain seq x y z
N MET A 1 -8.02 0.92 27.52
CA MET A 1 -8.46 1.04 26.11
C MET A 1 -8.85 -0.34 25.68
N GLU A 2 -10.11 -0.54 25.31
CA GLU A 2 -10.58 -1.81 24.78
C GLU A 2 -9.76 -2.13 23.52
N ASN A 3 -9.20 -3.33 23.46
CA ASN A 3 -8.58 -3.85 22.23
C ASN A 3 -9.71 -4.04 21.21
N VAL A 4 -9.99 -3.01 20.42
CA VAL A 4 -10.90 -3.15 19.28
C VAL A 4 -10.19 -4.05 18.29
N GLU A 5 -10.72 -5.27 18.15
CA GLU A 5 -10.24 -6.23 17.18
C GLU A 5 -10.46 -5.65 15.78
N TRP A 6 -9.40 -5.57 14.96
CA TRP A 6 -9.51 -5.08 13.59
C TRP A 6 -10.39 -6.03 12.76
N LEU A 7 -11.30 -5.47 12.00
CA LEU A 7 -12.15 -6.20 11.05
C LEU A 7 -12.00 -5.57 9.66
N PRO A 8 -11.98 -6.37 8.60
CA PRO A 8 -11.97 -5.84 7.25
C PRO A 8 -13.27 -5.07 6.97
N PRO A 9 -13.24 -4.06 6.08
CA PRO A 9 -14.46 -3.40 5.63
C PRO A 9 -15.44 -4.41 5.05
N GLU A 10 -16.73 -4.28 5.32
CA GLU A 10 -17.75 -5.21 4.79
C GLU A 10 -17.87 -5.16 3.27
N ARG A 11 -17.60 -3.99 2.69
CA ARG A 11 -17.66 -3.74 1.25
C ARG A 11 -16.71 -2.62 0.84
N LEU A 12 -16.38 -2.57 -0.45
CA LEU A 12 -15.68 -1.44 -1.04
C LEU A 12 -16.61 -0.21 -1.01
N PRO A 13 -16.16 0.94 -0.46
CA PRO A 13 -16.92 2.19 -0.55
C PRO A 13 -17.08 2.66 -1.99
N ASP A 14 -18.04 3.56 -2.20
CA ASP A 14 -18.14 4.28 -3.45
C ASP A 14 -17.08 5.38 -3.51
N PHE A 15 -16.20 5.31 -4.50
CA PHE A 15 -15.13 6.28 -4.73
C PHE A 15 -15.42 7.21 -5.93
N THR A 16 -16.66 7.31 -6.38
CA THR A 16 -17.04 8.09 -7.57
C THR A 16 -16.60 9.55 -7.46
N ASP A 17 -16.69 10.15 -6.28
CA ASP A 17 -16.32 11.54 -6.02
C ASP A 17 -14.88 11.72 -5.52
N ALA A 18 -14.14 10.62 -5.34
CA ALA A 18 -12.77 10.69 -4.88
C ALA A 18 -11.88 11.32 -5.97
N LYS A 19 -11.08 12.32 -5.59
CA LYS A 19 -10.08 12.95 -6.47
C LYS A 19 -8.76 12.20 -6.44
N GLU A 20 -8.44 11.60 -5.31
CA GLU A 20 -7.18 10.93 -4.99
C GLU A 20 -7.45 9.66 -4.21
N ILE A 21 -6.83 8.56 -4.62
CA ILE A 21 -6.96 7.26 -3.97
C ILE A 21 -5.57 6.66 -3.83
N ALA A 22 -5.10 6.50 -2.60
CA ALA A 22 -3.86 5.77 -2.35
C ALA A 22 -4.14 4.27 -2.35
N ILE A 23 -3.21 3.52 -2.94
CA ILE A 23 -3.30 2.07 -3.13
C ILE A 23 -1.96 1.47 -2.70
N ASP A 24 -2.02 0.46 -1.86
CA ASP A 24 -0.88 -0.34 -1.44
C ASP A 24 -1.24 -1.83 -1.49
N LEU A 25 -0.34 -2.67 -1.98
CA LEU A 25 -0.58 -4.10 -2.12
C LEU A 25 0.29 -4.89 -1.17
N GLU A 26 -0.35 -5.76 -0.39
CA GLU A 26 0.36 -6.82 0.28
C GLU A 26 0.51 -8.01 -0.67
N THR A 27 1.74 -8.53 -0.77
CA THR A 27 2.07 -9.56 -1.75
C THR A 27 2.91 -10.67 -1.13
N TYR A 28 2.77 -11.87 -1.66
CA TYR A 28 3.75 -12.93 -1.51
C TYR A 28 4.65 -12.94 -2.73
N ASP A 29 5.91 -12.53 -2.56
CA ASP A 29 6.91 -12.43 -3.64
C ASP A 29 8.25 -13.03 -3.17
N PRO A 30 8.37 -14.36 -3.19
CA PRO A 30 9.51 -15.06 -2.58
C PRO A 30 10.84 -14.80 -3.27
N GLY A 31 10.80 -14.37 -4.52
CA GLY A 31 11.99 -14.10 -5.34
C GLY A 31 12.40 -12.63 -5.41
N LEU A 32 11.67 -11.72 -4.80
CA LEU A 32 11.81 -10.27 -4.98
C LEU A 32 13.26 -9.78 -4.83
N LYS A 33 13.95 -10.20 -3.77
CA LYS A 33 15.32 -9.72 -3.46
C LYS A 33 16.41 -10.31 -4.35
N THR A 34 16.16 -11.47 -4.97
CA THR A 34 17.19 -12.22 -5.71
C THR A 34 16.96 -12.25 -7.21
N LYS A 35 15.69 -12.17 -7.63
CA LYS A 35 15.29 -12.36 -9.03
C LYS A 35 14.44 -11.19 -9.57
N GLY A 36 14.18 -10.18 -8.72
CA GLY A 36 13.29 -9.07 -9.04
C GLY A 36 11.81 -9.39 -8.85
N PRO A 37 10.87 -8.54 -9.30
CA PRO A 37 9.44 -8.67 -9.03
C PRO A 37 8.81 -9.94 -9.58
N GLY A 38 8.05 -10.65 -8.75
CA GLY A 38 7.39 -11.90 -9.11
C GLY A 38 6.30 -11.74 -10.16
N TRP A 39 5.67 -10.57 -10.24
CA TRP A 39 4.69 -10.27 -11.29
C TRP A 39 5.28 -10.41 -12.71
N ALA A 40 6.57 -10.10 -12.89
CA ALA A 40 7.25 -10.24 -14.19
C ALA A 40 7.60 -11.71 -14.53
N ARG A 41 7.69 -12.57 -13.51
CA ARG A 41 8.12 -13.97 -13.64
C ARG A 41 6.99 -14.98 -13.48
N ASN A 42 5.76 -14.54 -13.28
CA ASN A 42 4.64 -15.40 -12.92
C ASN A 42 4.80 -16.16 -11.60
N GLU A 43 5.55 -15.60 -10.65
CA GLU A 43 5.76 -16.15 -9.30
C GLU A 43 5.07 -15.28 -8.25
N GLY A 44 4.60 -15.89 -7.16
CA GLY A 44 3.92 -15.17 -6.09
C GLY A 44 2.46 -14.82 -6.36
N LYS A 45 1.88 -14.00 -5.49
CA LYS A 45 0.45 -13.61 -5.54
C LYS A 45 0.18 -12.31 -4.79
N VAL A 46 -0.92 -11.64 -5.12
CA VAL A 46 -1.50 -10.58 -4.29
C VAL A 46 -2.14 -11.23 -3.06
N VAL A 47 -1.83 -10.70 -1.88
CA VAL A 47 -2.35 -11.18 -0.58
C VAL A 47 -3.51 -10.30 -0.11
N GLY A 48 -3.46 -9.00 -0.40
CA GLY A 48 -4.53 -8.07 -0.12
C GLY A 48 -4.29 -6.71 -0.75
N VAL A 49 -5.30 -5.86 -0.69
CA VAL A 49 -5.30 -4.49 -1.23
C VAL A 49 -5.68 -3.52 -0.12
N ALA A 50 -4.80 -2.60 0.20
CA ALA A 50 -5.08 -1.48 1.07
C ALA A 50 -5.42 -0.24 0.24
N LEU A 51 -6.42 0.50 0.68
CA LEU A 51 -6.89 1.72 0.05
C LEU A 51 -7.03 2.82 1.08
N ALA A 52 -6.72 4.06 0.69
CA ALA A 52 -7.01 5.23 1.48
C ALA A 52 -7.51 6.38 0.61
N VAL A 53 -8.52 7.07 1.10
CA VAL A 53 -9.02 8.36 0.61
C VAL A 53 -9.12 9.31 1.79
N ASP A 54 -9.38 10.58 1.55
CA ASP A 54 -9.58 11.53 2.65
C ASP A 54 -10.69 11.04 3.61
N GLY A 55 -10.34 10.94 4.89
CA GLY A 55 -11.25 10.50 5.96
C GLY A 55 -11.56 9.00 6.03
N TRP A 56 -11.00 8.16 5.14
CA TRP A 56 -11.26 6.72 5.16
C TRP A 56 -10.06 5.90 4.70
N LYS A 57 -9.89 4.72 5.30
CA LYS A 57 -8.95 3.68 4.88
C LYS A 57 -9.52 2.29 5.14
N GLY A 58 -9.07 1.30 4.37
CA GLY A 58 -9.48 -0.08 4.53
C GLY A 58 -8.54 -1.06 3.83
N TYR A 59 -8.42 -2.25 4.40
CA TYR A 59 -7.67 -3.35 3.84
C TYR A 59 -8.60 -4.49 3.43
N PHE A 60 -8.44 -5.01 2.22
CA PHE A 60 -9.22 -6.09 1.63
C PHE A 60 -8.31 -7.31 1.42
N PRO A 61 -8.25 -8.23 2.38
CA PRO A 61 -7.47 -9.46 2.27
C PRO A 61 -8.10 -10.42 1.26
N VAL A 62 -7.27 -11.14 0.49
CA VAL A 62 -7.74 -12.12 -0.53
C VAL A 62 -6.99 -13.45 -0.50
N ALA A 63 -5.82 -13.53 0.14
CA ALA A 63 -5.01 -14.74 0.10
C ALA A 63 -4.18 -14.99 1.36
N HIS A 64 -4.69 -14.61 2.54
CA HIS A 64 -4.14 -14.98 3.83
C HIS A 64 -4.48 -16.43 4.17
N GLU A 65 -3.50 -17.20 4.63
CA GLU A 65 -3.70 -18.59 5.04
C GLU A 65 -4.51 -18.70 6.35
N GLY A 66 -4.43 -17.70 7.22
CA GLY A 66 -5.19 -17.61 8.47
C GLY A 66 -6.68 -17.26 8.30
N GLY A 67 -7.16 -17.08 7.05
CA GLY A 67 -8.55 -16.76 6.76
C GLY A 67 -8.89 -15.28 6.81
N GLY A 68 -10.19 -14.94 6.82
CA GLY A 68 -10.69 -13.57 6.78
C GLY A 68 -10.66 -12.93 5.38
N ASN A 69 -10.52 -13.74 4.33
CA ASN A 69 -10.36 -13.26 2.96
C ASN A 69 -11.69 -12.94 2.29
N PHE A 70 -11.69 -11.90 1.46
CA PHE A 70 -12.72 -11.65 0.47
C PHE A 70 -12.64 -12.65 -0.70
N ASP A 71 -13.76 -12.84 -1.39
CA ASP A 71 -13.73 -13.48 -2.69
C ASP A 71 -12.93 -12.62 -3.68
N ALA A 72 -11.83 -13.16 -4.17
CA ALA A 72 -10.90 -12.42 -5.04
C ALA A 72 -11.53 -11.99 -6.37
N LYS A 73 -12.49 -12.77 -6.91
CA LYS A 73 -13.19 -12.43 -8.15
C LYS A 73 -14.15 -11.27 -7.91
N PHE A 74 -14.89 -11.31 -6.82
CA PHE A 74 -15.79 -10.24 -6.42
C PHE A 74 -15.02 -8.94 -6.15
N LEU A 75 -13.94 -9.00 -5.37
CA LEU A 75 -13.12 -7.81 -5.10
C LEU A 75 -12.54 -7.21 -6.39
N LYS A 76 -12.02 -8.03 -7.30
CA LYS A 76 -11.53 -7.53 -8.60
C LYS A 76 -12.61 -6.81 -9.40
N GLN A 77 -13.82 -7.33 -9.41
CA GLN A 77 -14.94 -6.67 -10.10
C GLN A 77 -15.28 -5.31 -9.47
N SER A 78 -15.26 -5.23 -8.14
CA SER A 78 -15.52 -4.01 -7.39
C SER A 78 -14.42 -2.95 -7.55
N LEU A 79 -13.15 -3.36 -7.69
CA LEU A 79 -12.01 -2.46 -7.89
C LEU A 79 -11.95 -1.85 -9.29
N LYS A 80 -12.47 -2.52 -10.32
CA LYS A 80 -12.36 -2.07 -11.73
C LYS A 80 -12.89 -0.65 -11.98
N PRO A 81 -14.09 -0.25 -11.51
CA PRO A 81 -14.59 1.10 -11.72
C PRO A 81 -13.66 2.16 -11.10
N MET A 82 -13.20 1.93 -9.86
CA MET A 82 -12.28 2.80 -9.15
C MET A 82 -10.95 2.93 -9.90
N LEU A 83 -10.33 1.84 -10.32
CA LEU A 83 -9.06 1.84 -11.04
C LEU A 83 -9.18 2.50 -12.43
N SER A 84 -10.37 2.52 -13.02
CA SER A 84 -10.65 3.15 -14.31
C SER A 84 -11.17 4.59 -14.19
N SER A 85 -11.42 5.09 -12.98
CA SER A 85 -11.94 6.45 -12.73
C SER A 85 -10.91 7.54 -13.06
N ASN A 86 -11.36 8.79 -13.08
CA ASN A 86 -10.49 9.96 -13.26
C ASN A 86 -9.70 10.33 -11.98
N ALA A 87 -9.99 9.72 -10.84
CA ALA A 87 -9.21 9.92 -9.63
C ALA A 87 -7.73 9.63 -9.88
N ALA A 88 -6.85 10.42 -9.29
CA ALA A 88 -5.42 10.10 -9.27
C ALA A 88 -5.17 8.88 -8.38
N LYS A 89 -4.44 7.88 -8.88
CA LYS A 89 -4.02 6.70 -8.11
C LYS A 89 -2.62 6.96 -7.58
N ILE A 90 -2.50 6.92 -6.27
CA ILE A 90 -1.28 7.29 -5.55
C ILE A 90 -0.67 6.01 -4.98
N PHE A 91 0.60 5.83 -5.22
CA PHE A 91 1.39 4.68 -4.79
C PHE A 91 2.68 5.14 -4.12
N HIS A 92 3.33 4.22 -3.42
CA HIS A 92 4.73 4.34 -3.04
C HIS A 92 5.51 3.20 -3.69
N ASN A 93 6.29 3.46 -4.75
CA ASN A 93 6.86 2.50 -5.68
C ASN A 93 5.80 1.90 -6.65
N ALA A 94 5.12 2.77 -7.38
CA ALA A 94 4.01 2.44 -8.28
C ALA A 94 4.32 1.30 -9.26
N SER A 95 5.56 1.17 -9.72
CA SER A 95 5.95 0.13 -10.66
C SER A 95 5.70 -1.29 -10.12
N TYR A 96 5.88 -1.47 -8.81
CA TYR A 96 5.66 -2.74 -8.14
C TYR A 96 4.16 -3.08 -8.07
N ASP A 97 3.35 -2.18 -7.52
CA ASP A 97 1.91 -2.41 -7.31
C ASP A 97 1.13 -2.47 -8.62
N VAL A 98 1.41 -1.57 -9.56
CA VAL A 98 0.78 -1.57 -10.90
C VAL A 98 1.13 -2.85 -11.66
N GLY A 99 2.35 -3.36 -11.52
CA GLY A 99 2.76 -4.65 -12.08
C GLY A 99 1.93 -5.81 -11.54
N TRP A 100 1.74 -5.86 -10.22
CA TRP A 100 0.91 -6.88 -9.56
C TRP A 100 -0.57 -6.74 -9.90
N LEU A 101 -1.14 -5.52 -9.93
CA LEU A 101 -2.52 -5.29 -10.36
C LEU A 101 -2.75 -5.79 -11.78
N ARG A 102 -1.85 -5.45 -12.72
CA ARG A 102 -1.92 -5.92 -14.11
C ARG A 102 -1.85 -7.45 -14.20
N ARG A 103 -0.92 -8.07 -13.48
CA ARG A 103 -0.82 -9.52 -13.42
C ARG A 103 -2.09 -10.15 -12.82
N TRP A 104 -2.70 -9.51 -11.87
CA TRP A 104 -3.96 -9.96 -11.25
C TRP A 104 -5.18 -9.74 -12.15
N GLY A 105 -4.99 -9.14 -13.34
CA GLY A 105 -6.03 -8.90 -14.34
C GLY A 105 -6.78 -7.58 -14.13
N LEU A 106 -6.13 -6.60 -13.49
CA LEU A 106 -6.65 -5.26 -13.26
C LEU A 106 -5.76 -4.23 -13.97
N GLU A 107 -6.37 -3.32 -14.71
CA GLU A 107 -5.68 -2.21 -15.37
C GLU A 107 -5.90 -0.92 -14.57
N VAL A 108 -4.82 -0.19 -14.30
CA VAL A 108 -4.87 1.13 -13.68
C VAL A 108 -4.89 2.18 -14.79
N LYS A 109 -5.94 2.99 -14.84
CA LYS A 109 -6.12 4.07 -15.82
C LYS A 109 -6.02 5.44 -15.15
N GLY A 110 -5.82 6.46 -15.98
CA GLY A 110 -5.72 7.84 -15.55
C GLY A 110 -4.38 8.20 -14.95
N ARG A 111 -4.37 9.20 -14.07
CA ARG A 111 -3.16 9.74 -13.46
C ARG A 111 -2.62 8.79 -12.39
N ILE A 112 -1.36 8.39 -12.55
CA ILE A 112 -0.61 7.62 -11.56
C ILE A 112 0.41 8.55 -10.92
N ILE A 113 0.47 8.54 -9.59
CA ILE A 113 1.40 9.32 -8.78
C ILE A 113 2.23 8.33 -7.95
N ASP A 114 3.54 8.53 -7.96
CA ASP A 114 4.48 7.74 -7.18
C ASP A 114 5.23 8.64 -6.19
N THR A 115 4.92 8.49 -4.90
CA THR A 115 5.55 9.30 -3.85
C THR A 115 7.04 9.00 -3.68
N MET A 116 7.51 7.80 -4.05
CA MET A 116 8.93 7.47 -4.03
C MET A 116 9.71 8.19 -5.16
N ILE A 117 9.05 8.47 -6.29
CA ILE A 117 9.63 9.24 -7.40
C ILE A 117 9.45 10.76 -7.18
N ALA A 118 8.35 11.19 -6.58
CA ALA A 118 8.13 12.60 -6.27
C ALA A 118 9.09 13.14 -5.21
N ALA A 119 9.46 12.33 -4.22
CA ALA A 119 10.33 12.74 -3.12
C ALA A 119 11.71 13.27 -3.56
N PRO A 120 12.48 12.63 -4.46
CA PRO A 120 13.75 13.18 -4.94
C PRO A 120 13.61 14.47 -5.76
N LEU A 121 12.46 14.76 -6.35
CA LEU A 121 12.22 16.04 -7.01
C LEU A 121 12.15 17.18 -6.00
N ILE A 122 11.66 16.91 -4.78
CA ILE A 122 11.56 17.87 -3.68
C ILE A 122 12.88 18.03 -2.94
N ASP A 123 13.59 16.92 -2.67
CA ASP A 123 14.87 16.89 -1.96
C ASP A 123 15.79 15.81 -2.53
N GLU A 124 16.57 16.16 -3.54
CA GLU A 124 17.53 15.28 -4.21
C GLU A 124 18.71 14.87 -3.33
N ASN A 125 18.99 15.66 -2.29
CA ASN A 125 20.17 15.48 -1.44
C ASN A 125 19.95 14.53 -0.26
N ARG A 126 18.78 13.91 -0.14
CA ARG A 126 18.44 13.02 1.00
C ARG A 126 19.45 11.90 1.20
N THR A 127 19.82 11.21 0.14
CA THR A 127 20.75 10.06 0.21
C THR A 127 22.16 10.47 0.63
N SER A 128 22.65 11.63 0.21
CA SER A 128 23.94 12.17 0.65
C SER A 128 23.96 12.54 2.13
N GLN A 129 22.78 12.77 2.73
CA GLN A 129 22.56 13.04 4.15
C GLN A 129 22.26 11.76 4.96
N GLY A 130 22.39 10.58 4.37
CA GLY A 130 22.09 9.30 5.03
C GLY A 130 20.59 9.03 5.22
N ARG A 131 19.71 9.79 4.56
CA ARG A 131 18.26 9.60 4.56
C ARG A 131 17.80 8.87 3.30
N HIS A 132 16.76 8.05 3.40
CA HIS A 132 16.27 7.24 2.28
C HIS A 132 14.89 7.71 1.81
N TYR A 133 14.46 7.17 0.67
CA TYR A 133 13.15 7.43 0.07
C TYR A 133 12.12 6.34 0.40
N SER A 134 12.36 5.53 1.45
CA SER A 134 11.37 4.57 1.93
C SER A 134 10.14 5.27 2.49
N LEU A 135 8.98 4.59 2.42
CA LEU A 135 7.73 5.12 3.00
C LEU A 135 7.91 5.50 4.47
N ASN A 136 8.63 4.68 5.25
CA ASN A 136 8.86 4.92 6.66
C ASN A 136 9.73 6.18 6.91
N ASP A 137 10.82 6.35 6.16
CA ASP A 137 11.71 7.50 6.36
C ASP A 137 11.05 8.80 5.90
N LEU A 138 10.34 8.78 4.76
CA LEU A 138 9.59 9.93 4.27
C LEU A 138 8.46 10.31 5.23
N SER A 139 7.72 9.33 5.75
CA SER A 139 6.63 9.59 6.70
C SER A 139 7.13 10.19 8.01
N LYS A 140 8.27 9.73 8.53
CA LYS A 140 8.89 10.33 9.70
C LYS A 140 9.27 11.80 9.48
N ASP A 141 9.91 12.09 8.34
CA ASP A 141 10.46 13.40 8.06
C ASP A 141 9.38 14.44 7.68
N TYR A 142 8.39 14.05 6.87
CA TYR A 142 7.38 14.97 6.36
C TYR A 142 6.08 15.00 7.18
N LEU A 143 5.77 13.91 7.90
CA LEU A 143 4.50 13.78 8.62
C LEU A 143 4.68 13.64 10.13
N GLY A 144 5.90 13.34 10.64
CA GLY A 144 6.12 12.96 12.03
C GLY A 144 5.49 11.62 12.41
N GLU A 145 5.09 10.82 11.42
CA GLU A 145 4.43 9.53 11.58
C GLU A 145 5.36 8.39 11.12
N LYS A 146 5.06 7.16 11.49
CA LYS A 146 5.81 5.96 11.10
C LYS A 146 4.88 4.81 10.74
N LYS A 147 5.42 3.86 9.99
CA LYS A 147 4.78 2.57 9.73
C LYS A 147 4.65 1.73 11.01
N LEU A 148 3.74 0.78 11.01
CA LEU A 148 3.53 -0.19 12.09
C LEU A 148 4.41 -1.45 11.94
N GLU A 149 5.65 -1.28 11.44
CA GLU A 149 6.57 -2.41 11.17
C GLU A 149 6.94 -3.17 12.44
N ASN A 150 7.17 -2.47 13.55
CA ASN A 150 7.54 -3.11 14.81
C ASN A 150 6.39 -3.94 15.38
N GLU A 151 5.18 -3.40 15.34
CA GLU A 151 3.96 -4.06 15.80
C GLU A 151 3.69 -5.32 14.97
N LEU A 152 3.81 -5.21 13.64
CA LEU A 152 3.68 -6.36 12.74
C LEU A 152 4.76 -7.41 12.98
N TYR A 153 6.02 -6.98 13.19
CA TYR A 153 7.13 -7.89 13.46
C TYR A 153 6.94 -8.68 14.76
N LEU A 154 6.53 -7.99 15.84
CA LEU A 154 6.25 -8.65 17.12
C LEU A 154 5.12 -9.68 16.98
N LYS A 155 4.06 -9.35 16.27
CA LYS A 155 2.97 -10.29 15.97
C LYS A 155 3.43 -11.46 15.09
N GLY A 156 4.30 -11.21 14.12
CA GLY A 156 4.93 -12.27 13.33
C GLY A 156 5.70 -13.25 14.19
N LEU A 157 6.51 -12.77 15.14
CA LEU A 157 7.26 -13.62 16.07
C LEU A 157 6.33 -14.48 16.94
N GLU A 158 5.23 -13.93 17.46
CA GLU A 158 4.22 -14.67 18.22
C GLU A 158 3.63 -15.84 17.42
N HIS A 159 3.58 -15.72 16.09
CA HIS A 159 3.06 -16.74 15.17
C HIS A 159 4.15 -17.59 14.50
N GLY A 160 5.43 -17.35 14.83
CA GLY A 160 6.55 -18.07 14.20
C GLY A 160 6.72 -17.75 12.70
N VAL A 161 6.32 -16.55 12.26
CA VAL A 161 6.30 -16.11 10.87
C VAL A 161 7.19 -14.87 10.69
N ASP A 162 8.04 -14.85 9.66
CA ASP A 162 8.73 -13.61 9.22
C ASP A 162 7.79 -12.77 8.34
N PRO A 163 7.27 -11.63 8.84
CA PRO A 163 6.34 -10.82 8.07
C PRO A 163 6.91 -10.29 6.75
N LYS A 164 8.23 -10.08 6.67
CA LYS A 164 8.87 -9.54 5.46
C LYS A 164 8.83 -10.50 4.26
N GLY A 165 8.75 -11.79 4.51
CA GLY A 165 8.73 -12.79 3.43
C GLY A 165 7.46 -13.63 3.41
N GLU A 166 6.78 -13.71 4.55
CA GLU A 166 5.72 -14.69 4.78
C GLU A 166 4.42 -14.08 5.34
N MET A 167 4.20 -12.77 5.11
CA MET A 167 3.02 -12.05 5.61
C MET A 167 1.68 -12.74 5.27
N HIS A 168 1.62 -13.43 4.14
CA HIS A 168 0.45 -14.20 3.73
C HIS A 168 0.07 -15.34 4.69
N LYS A 169 1.01 -15.80 5.53
CA LYS A 169 0.74 -16.82 6.55
C LYS A 169 0.07 -16.25 7.81
N LEU A 170 0.20 -14.94 8.03
CA LEU A 170 -0.46 -14.27 9.15
C LEU A 170 -1.96 -14.11 8.87
N PRO A 171 -2.81 -14.16 9.91
CA PRO A 171 -4.21 -13.79 9.79
C PRO A 171 -4.38 -12.36 9.31
N ALA A 172 -5.42 -12.11 8.50
CA ALA A 172 -5.70 -10.79 7.95
C ALA A 172 -5.88 -9.71 9.03
N MET A 173 -6.45 -10.06 10.19
CA MET A 173 -6.63 -9.16 11.33
C MET A 173 -5.31 -8.62 11.92
N ILE A 174 -4.20 -9.32 11.73
CA ILE A 174 -2.87 -8.86 12.17
C ILE A 174 -2.27 -7.91 11.14
N VAL A 175 -2.45 -8.20 9.86
CA VAL A 175 -1.86 -7.42 8.76
C VAL A 175 -2.68 -6.18 8.43
N GLY A 176 -4.00 -6.22 8.62
CA GLY A 176 -4.91 -5.13 8.25
C GLY A 176 -4.53 -3.76 8.78
N PRO A 177 -4.29 -3.56 10.08
CA PRO A 177 -3.87 -2.26 10.62
C PRO A 177 -2.58 -1.73 9.98
N TYR A 178 -1.62 -2.62 9.70
CA TYR A 178 -0.36 -2.28 9.05
C TYR A 178 -0.58 -1.82 7.60
N ALA A 179 -1.31 -2.61 6.81
CA ALA A 179 -1.58 -2.31 5.40
C ALA A 179 -2.41 -1.02 5.23
N GLU A 180 -3.44 -0.82 6.07
CA GLU A 180 -4.22 0.42 6.10
C GLU A 180 -3.35 1.64 6.44
N LYS A 181 -2.40 1.47 7.37
CA LYS A 181 -1.47 2.54 7.73
C LYS A 181 -0.55 2.91 6.58
N ASP A 182 -0.07 1.95 5.81
CA ASP A 182 0.80 2.21 4.66
C ASP A 182 0.07 2.98 3.55
N ALA A 183 -1.17 2.61 3.22
CA ALA A 183 -2.00 3.36 2.28
C ALA A 183 -2.32 4.79 2.79
N GLU A 184 -2.64 4.94 4.08
CA GLU A 184 -2.89 6.25 4.70
C GLU A 184 -1.65 7.14 4.64
N LEU A 185 -0.47 6.62 4.98
CA LEU A 185 0.79 7.35 4.93
C LEU A 185 1.14 7.77 3.49
N THR A 186 0.89 6.90 2.52
CA THR A 186 1.10 7.19 1.10
C THR A 186 0.23 8.36 0.63
N LEU A 187 -1.05 8.39 1.02
CA LEU A 187 -1.95 9.51 0.73
C LEU A 187 -1.49 10.82 1.38
N LYS A 188 -1.20 10.78 2.68
CA LYS A 188 -0.74 11.95 3.44
C LYS A 188 0.58 12.50 2.91
N LEU A 189 1.51 11.63 2.51
CA LEU A 189 2.78 12.05 1.89
C LEU A 189 2.52 12.81 0.60
N TRP A 190 1.66 12.30 -0.26
CA TRP A 190 1.31 13.01 -1.49
C TRP A 190 0.70 14.39 -1.20
N GLN A 191 -0.23 14.48 -0.25
CA GLN A 191 -0.82 15.76 0.17
C GLN A 191 0.21 16.74 0.75
N SER A 192 1.23 16.24 1.44
CA SER A 192 2.36 17.04 1.89
C SER A 192 3.25 17.48 0.73
N PHE A 193 3.56 16.57 -0.19
CA PHE A 193 4.41 16.85 -1.36
C PHE A 193 3.79 17.87 -2.32
N GLN A 194 2.47 17.85 -2.53
CA GLN A 194 1.78 18.89 -3.31
C GLN A 194 2.07 20.29 -2.79
N LYS A 195 2.13 20.49 -1.47
CA LYS A 195 2.45 21.79 -0.86
C LYS A 195 3.91 22.18 -1.13
N GLU A 196 4.84 21.23 -1.01
CA GLU A 196 6.26 21.49 -1.29
C GLU A 196 6.53 21.74 -2.78
N ILE A 197 5.88 21.01 -3.69
CA ILE A 197 5.96 21.22 -5.14
C ILE A 197 5.53 22.62 -5.51
N VAL A 198 4.37 23.08 -5.00
CA VAL A 198 3.89 24.47 -5.24
C VAL A 198 4.84 25.50 -4.65
N LYS A 199 5.35 25.28 -3.44
CA LYS A 199 6.28 26.20 -2.76
C LYS A 199 7.62 26.33 -3.49
N GLN A 200 8.10 25.26 -4.12
CA GLN A 200 9.37 25.23 -4.84
C GLN A 200 9.23 25.50 -6.35
N GLU A 201 8.00 25.75 -6.84
CA GLU A 201 7.69 26.01 -8.25
C GLU A 201 8.10 24.86 -9.20
N LEU A 202 7.96 23.59 -8.73
CA LEU A 202 8.29 22.37 -9.46
C LEU A 202 7.14 21.86 -10.35
#